data_0e4f3175ca0e5a2b56e84aaf9b391a2f
#
_entry.id   0e4f3175ca0e5a2b56e84aaf9b391a2f
#
_cell.length_a   1.000
_cell.length_b   1.000
_cell.length_c   1.000
_cell.angle_alpha   90.00
_cell.angle_beta   90.00
_cell.angle_gamma   90.00
#
_symmetry.space_group_name_H-M   'P 1'
#
loop_
_entity.id
_entity.type
_entity.pdbx_description
1 polymer ?
#
loop_
_entity_poly.entity_id
_entity_poly.type
_entity_poly.pdbx_seq_one_letter_code
_entity_poly.pdbx_strand_id
1 'polypeptide(L)'
;MNYDKGYFESPEFRELLAKYENSIRLGVGSYFGIDEFVDLLSYYLSIDRSDEAAAVLDAASRLHPTAPENIKMGIKLLLYNGEPTKALELFGELKYIDETEMLTIKAEIMVALREFRQAHDIAIELLQKSTPGQESIYEGLEILLDCGFAHDALEICERALKAAPQQISLHEVKAECLIELQRINEAVKIYNELLDNNSYSTFYWEQLGHIYYMVKKFGKSLECFEYESAINEEIEYASMMQAYCYYYLRDYSSAKRLFATLAEKYSNTVTPIFYIALCHYHQGQLEDAINAFDIAINNAQEGTIAMMLARVNKAILLDMTGETSIADDAMSMALLMHPDNMKQLVLTGNHLYELRDKENLTFDDMNIIETKEWSTEETLYRLGIHLVNHNHLLLGKRVLGYCRDLSYDKADIDAYLAFIMWNTGKEEEAMQFIESALDGRSNVLFELFDIPYNANISSTTFRNMIKEKKSNA
;
A
#
# COMPACT_ATOMS: atom_id res chain seq x y z
N MET A 1 -17.58 -12.32 -5.18
CA MET A 1 -18.54 -11.62 -6.07
C MET A 1 -17.93 -10.29 -6.46
N ASN A 2 -17.23 -10.26 -7.59
CA ASN A 2 -16.89 -8.99 -8.22
C ASN A 2 -18.16 -8.50 -8.93
N TYR A 3 -18.94 -7.66 -8.25
CA TYR A 3 -19.95 -6.88 -8.96
C TYR A 3 -19.21 -6.07 -10.03
N ASP A 4 -19.62 -6.26 -11.28
CA ASP A 4 -19.17 -5.41 -12.38
C ASP A 4 -19.36 -3.94 -11.92
N LYS A 5 -18.28 -3.17 -11.78
CA LYS A 5 -18.35 -1.75 -11.38
C LYS A 5 -19.37 -1.00 -12.25
N GLY A 6 -19.58 -1.44 -13.49
CA GLY A 6 -20.61 -0.96 -14.40
C GLY A 6 -22.04 -1.14 -13.90
N TYR A 7 -22.33 -2.17 -13.08
CA TYR A 7 -23.68 -2.40 -12.57
C TYR A 7 -24.10 -1.29 -11.59
N PHE A 8 -23.23 -0.89 -10.67
CA PHE A 8 -23.54 0.20 -9.72
C PHE A 8 -23.67 1.58 -10.37
N GLU A 9 -23.18 1.73 -11.60
CA GLU A 9 -23.34 2.91 -12.41
C GLU A 9 -24.58 2.86 -13.31
N SER A 10 -25.26 1.70 -13.39
CA SER A 10 -26.44 1.52 -14.24
C SER A 10 -27.62 2.40 -13.80
N PRO A 11 -28.48 2.82 -14.73
CA PRO A 11 -29.70 3.56 -14.41
C PRO A 11 -30.61 2.79 -13.43
N GLU A 12 -30.68 1.46 -13.58
CA GLU A 12 -31.52 0.58 -12.77
C GLU A 12 -31.05 0.59 -11.30
N PHE A 13 -29.74 0.46 -11.08
CA PHE A 13 -29.20 0.49 -9.72
C PHE A 13 -29.30 1.89 -9.09
N ARG A 14 -29.06 2.95 -9.85
CA ARG A 14 -29.26 4.35 -9.37
C ARG A 14 -30.70 4.61 -8.94
N GLU A 15 -31.69 4.07 -9.65
CA GLU A 15 -33.10 4.17 -9.28
C GLU A 15 -33.38 3.39 -7.99
N LEU A 16 -32.84 2.18 -7.84
CA LEU A 16 -32.92 1.37 -6.62
C LEU A 16 -32.34 2.12 -5.41
N LEU A 17 -31.12 2.64 -5.55
CA LEU A 17 -30.44 3.39 -4.49
C LEU A 17 -31.23 4.63 -4.09
N ALA A 18 -31.69 5.42 -5.05
CA ALA A 18 -32.51 6.61 -4.79
C ALA A 18 -33.85 6.25 -4.09
N LYS A 19 -34.50 5.14 -4.49
CA LYS A 19 -35.72 4.62 -3.85
C LYS A 19 -35.44 4.24 -2.39
N TYR A 20 -34.31 3.57 -2.11
CA TYR A 20 -33.91 3.16 -0.76
C TYR A 20 -33.60 4.36 0.12
N GLU A 21 -32.75 5.27 -0.31
CA GLU A 21 -32.38 6.47 0.45
C GLU A 21 -33.57 7.40 0.71
N ASN A 22 -34.47 7.55 -0.26
CA ASN A 22 -35.71 8.30 -0.07
C ASN A 22 -36.64 7.63 0.97
N SER A 23 -36.72 6.29 0.97
CA SER A 23 -37.55 5.55 1.94
C SER A 23 -37.06 5.78 3.38
N ILE A 24 -35.75 5.79 3.59
CA ILE A 24 -35.12 6.09 4.89
C ILE A 24 -35.40 7.54 5.28
N ARG A 25 -35.13 8.49 4.38
CA ARG A 25 -35.24 9.93 4.65
C ARG A 25 -36.68 10.34 5.00
N LEU A 26 -37.68 9.75 4.32
CA LEU A 26 -39.09 10.10 4.50
C LEU A 26 -39.81 9.26 5.55
N GLY A 27 -39.17 8.20 6.05
CA GLY A 27 -39.81 7.24 6.97
C GLY A 27 -40.99 6.49 6.34
N VAL A 28 -41.02 6.40 4.99
CA VAL A 28 -42.11 5.73 4.25
C VAL A 28 -41.69 4.30 3.99
N GLY A 29 -42.47 3.32 4.46
CA GLY A 29 -42.24 1.92 4.20
C GLY A 29 -42.40 1.58 2.72
N SER A 30 -41.28 1.47 2.00
CA SER A 30 -41.24 0.90 0.67
C SER A 30 -40.88 -0.58 0.77
N TYR A 31 -41.46 -1.40 -0.11
CA TYR A 31 -41.08 -2.81 -0.21
C TYR A 31 -39.83 -2.96 -1.09
N PHE A 32 -38.89 -3.76 -0.63
CA PHE A 32 -37.69 -4.18 -1.35
C PHE A 32 -37.60 -5.70 -1.36
N GLY A 33 -37.19 -6.29 -2.48
CA GLY A 33 -36.85 -7.71 -2.59
C GLY A 33 -35.56 -8.01 -1.85
N ILE A 34 -35.32 -9.29 -1.50
CA ILE A 34 -34.11 -9.68 -0.81
C ILE A 34 -32.87 -9.45 -1.67
N ASP A 35 -32.97 -9.67 -2.99
CA ASP A 35 -31.87 -9.44 -3.94
C ASP A 35 -31.50 -7.95 -4.02
N GLU A 36 -32.54 -7.04 -3.96
CA GLU A 36 -32.30 -5.59 -3.91
C GLU A 36 -31.49 -5.18 -2.66
N PHE A 37 -31.70 -5.86 -1.52
CA PHE A 37 -30.92 -5.64 -0.30
C PHE A 37 -29.50 -6.16 -0.42
N VAL A 38 -29.27 -7.30 -1.07
CA VAL A 38 -27.94 -7.84 -1.36
C VAL A 38 -27.12 -6.86 -2.21
N ASP A 39 -27.74 -6.28 -3.24
CA ASP A 39 -27.11 -5.28 -4.11
C ASP A 39 -26.76 -4.01 -3.33
N LEU A 40 -27.70 -3.49 -2.53
CA LEU A 40 -27.50 -2.29 -1.71
C LEU A 40 -26.39 -2.48 -0.68
N LEU A 41 -26.35 -3.61 0.01
CA LEU A 41 -25.28 -3.94 0.96
C LEU A 41 -23.93 -3.98 0.26
N SER A 42 -23.85 -4.67 -0.89
CA SER A 42 -22.63 -4.78 -1.66
C SER A 42 -22.13 -3.41 -2.15
N TYR A 43 -23.03 -2.54 -2.58
CA TYR A 43 -22.72 -1.16 -2.95
C TYR A 43 -22.14 -0.37 -1.77
N TYR A 44 -22.82 -0.36 -0.60
CA TYR A 44 -22.32 0.40 0.54
C TYR A 44 -20.97 -0.11 1.05
N LEU A 45 -20.72 -1.41 1.00
CA LEU A 45 -19.40 -1.98 1.31
C LEU A 45 -18.34 -1.54 0.28
N SER A 46 -18.70 -1.46 -1.01
CA SER A 46 -17.76 -1.04 -2.06
C SER A 46 -17.29 0.42 -1.96
N ILE A 47 -18.09 1.27 -1.28
CA ILE A 47 -17.77 2.69 -1.05
C ILE A 47 -17.36 2.97 0.41
N ASP A 48 -16.97 1.94 1.16
CA ASP A 48 -16.47 2.01 2.56
C ASP A 48 -17.48 2.64 3.55
N ARG A 49 -18.77 2.31 3.38
CA ARG A 49 -19.87 2.76 4.24
C ARG A 49 -20.49 1.59 5.01
N SER A 50 -19.75 1.01 5.93
CA SER A 50 -20.16 -0.19 6.67
C SER A 50 -21.36 0.04 7.58
N ASP A 51 -21.55 1.25 8.13
CA ASP A 51 -22.71 1.57 8.96
C ASP A 51 -24.02 1.52 8.16
N GLU A 52 -24.01 2.04 6.93
CA GLU A 52 -25.16 1.97 6.02
C GLU A 52 -25.40 0.55 5.54
N ALA A 53 -24.35 -0.23 5.29
CA ALA A 53 -24.48 -1.65 4.98
C ALA A 53 -25.12 -2.40 6.14
N ALA A 54 -24.77 -2.10 7.40
CA ALA A 54 -25.43 -2.67 8.59
C ALA A 54 -26.90 -2.27 8.68
N ALA A 55 -27.25 -1.02 8.34
CA ALA A 55 -28.65 -0.58 8.30
C ALA A 55 -29.46 -1.28 7.20
N VAL A 56 -28.84 -1.58 6.04
CA VAL A 56 -29.45 -2.41 4.97
C VAL A 56 -29.75 -3.80 5.48
N LEU A 57 -28.81 -4.46 6.16
CA LEU A 57 -28.98 -5.80 6.73
C LEU A 57 -30.11 -5.84 7.77
N ASP A 58 -30.20 -4.82 8.63
CA ASP A 58 -31.27 -4.70 9.61
C ASP A 58 -32.65 -4.52 8.95
N ALA A 59 -32.71 -3.73 7.87
CA ALA A 59 -33.94 -3.58 7.09
C ALA A 59 -34.34 -4.88 6.38
N ALA A 60 -33.39 -5.59 5.77
CA ALA A 60 -33.62 -6.89 5.14
C ALA A 60 -34.11 -7.92 6.13
N SER A 61 -33.51 -8.00 7.32
CA SER A 61 -33.89 -8.93 8.38
C SER A 61 -35.32 -8.69 8.92
N ARG A 62 -35.74 -7.43 8.91
CA ARG A 62 -37.14 -7.07 9.30
C ARG A 62 -38.17 -7.46 8.24
N LEU A 63 -37.86 -7.26 6.95
CA LEU A 63 -38.78 -7.52 5.86
C LEU A 63 -38.77 -8.98 5.40
N HIS A 64 -37.62 -9.66 5.51
CA HIS A 64 -37.42 -11.03 5.08
C HIS A 64 -36.78 -11.91 6.18
N PRO A 65 -37.40 -12.07 7.35
CA PRO A 65 -36.76 -12.66 8.55
C PRO A 65 -36.29 -14.10 8.39
N THR A 66 -36.78 -14.82 7.39
CA THR A 66 -36.43 -16.24 7.17
C THR A 66 -35.50 -16.44 5.96
N ALA A 67 -35.10 -15.36 5.27
CA ALA A 67 -34.24 -15.46 4.08
C ALA A 67 -32.80 -15.84 4.49
N PRO A 68 -32.20 -16.89 3.89
CA PRO A 68 -30.81 -17.27 4.14
C PRO A 68 -29.84 -16.18 3.72
N GLU A 69 -30.21 -15.29 2.80
CA GLU A 69 -29.46 -14.12 2.34
C GLU A 69 -29.09 -13.19 3.50
N ASN A 70 -29.93 -13.08 4.54
CA ASN A 70 -29.60 -12.27 5.73
C ASN A 70 -28.34 -12.80 6.44
N ILE A 71 -28.18 -14.11 6.52
CA ILE A 71 -26.99 -14.73 7.13
C ILE A 71 -25.78 -14.50 6.23
N LYS A 72 -25.93 -14.66 4.91
CA LYS A 72 -24.86 -14.40 3.94
C LYS A 72 -24.41 -12.94 3.98
N MET A 73 -25.35 -11.99 3.98
CA MET A 73 -25.08 -10.56 4.12
C MET A 73 -24.38 -10.23 5.44
N GLY A 74 -24.81 -10.88 6.53
CA GLY A 74 -24.17 -10.76 7.84
C GLY A 74 -22.73 -11.26 7.84
N ILE A 75 -22.47 -12.42 7.22
CA ILE A 75 -21.11 -12.96 7.06
C ILE A 75 -20.26 -11.98 6.26
N LYS A 76 -20.75 -11.48 5.13
CA LYS A 76 -20.03 -10.53 4.28
C LYS A 76 -19.68 -9.23 5.03
N LEU A 77 -20.60 -8.70 5.80
CA LEU A 77 -20.37 -7.51 6.63
C LEU A 77 -19.35 -7.78 7.74
N LEU A 78 -19.40 -8.94 8.39
CA LEU A 78 -18.43 -9.33 9.43
C LEU A 78 -17.03 -9.52 8.85
N LEU A 79 -16.89 -10.14 7.68
CA LEU A 79 -15.62 -10.27 6.98
C LEU A 79 -15.05 -8.89 6.62
N TYR A 80 -15.88 -8.01 6.09
CA TYR A 80 -15.50 -6.64 5.77
C TYR A 80 -15.00 -5.86 6.99
N ASN A 81 -15.65 -6.03 8.13
CA ASN A 81 -15.27 -5.39 9.40
C ASN A 81 -14.06 -6.06 10.10
N GLY A 82 -13.44 -7.08 9.48
CA GLY A 82 -12.30 -7.79 10.06
C GLY A 82 -12.64 -8.69 11.23
N GLU A 83 -13.87 -9.22 11.29
CA GLU A 83 -14.37 -10.11 12.35
C GLU A 83 -14.60 -11.56 11.86
N PRO A 84 -13.60 -12.24 11.26
CA PRO A 84 -13.81 -13.54 10.61
C PRO A 84 -14.20 -14.65 11.57
N THR A 85 -13.85 -14.55 12.85
CA THR A 85 -14.25 -15.54 13.87
C THR A 85 -15.77 -15.52 14.08
N LYS A 86 -16.37 -14.32 14.14
CA LYS A 86 -17.84 -14.18 14.25
C LYS A 86 -18.54 -14.62 12.95
N ALA A 87 -17.91 -14.35 11.80
CA ALA A 87 -18.41 -14.83 10.52
C ALA A 87 -18.48 -16.36 10.47
N LEU A 88 -17.47 -17.06 11.02
CA LEU A 88 -17.46 -18.52 11.13
C LEU A 88 -18.56 -19.04 12.07
N GLU A 89 -18.83 -18.37 13.19
CA GLU A 89 -19.92 -18.71 14.09
C GLU A 89 -21.28 -18.57 13.37
N LEU A 90 -21.48 -17.44 12.68
CA LEU A 90 -22.70 -17.15 11.94
C LEU A 90 -22.89 -18.13 10.75
N PHE A 91 -21.81 -18.54 10.10
CA PHE A 91 -21.83 -19.57 9.05
C PHE A 91 -22.43 -20.90 9.54
N GLY A 92 -22.23 -21.25 10.80
CA GLY A 92 -22.83 -22.45 11.42
C GLY A 92 -24.37 -22.46 11.45
N GLU A 93 -25.01 -21.29 11.33
CA GLU A 93 -26.45 -21.13 11.27
C GLU A 93 -27.04 -21.26 9.86
N LEU A 94 -26.16 -21.20 8.82
CA LEU A 94 -26.56 -21.23 7.43
C LEU A 94 -27.10 -22.60 7.04
N LYS A 95 -28.31 -22.63 6.48
CA LYS A 95 -29.02 -23.85 6.07
C LYS A 95 -29.71 -23.63 4.73
N TYR A 96 -29.90 -24.70 4.00
CA TYR A 96 -30.70 -24.72 2.75
C TYR A 96 -30.10 -23.84 1.61
N ILE A 97 -28.81 -23.87 1.46
CA ILE A 97 -28.10 -23.27 0.31
C ILE A 97 -27.41 -24.35 -0.53
N ASP A 98 -27.04 -23.98 -1.74
CA ASP A 98 -26.29 -24.86 -2.63
C ASP A 98 -24.93 -25.26 -2.05
N GLU A 99 -24.46 -26.45 -2.37
CA GLU A 99 -23.21 -26.98 -1.85
C GLU A 99 -22.00 -26.17 -2.31
N THR A 100 -22.00 -25.70 -3.56
CA THR A 100 -20.91 -24.88 -4.12
C THR A 100 -20.87 -23.51 -3.42
N GLU A 101 -22.02 -22.87 -3.24
CA GLU A 101 -22.11 -21.61 -2.51
C GLU A 101 -21.64 -21.73 -1.04
N MET A 102 -21.97 -22.86 -0.39
CA MET A 102 -21.50 -23.15 0.96
C MET A 102 -19.98 -23.28 1.01
N LEU A 103 -19.37 -23.92 0.02
CA LEU A 103 -17.92 -24.07 -0.07
C LEU A 103 -17.24 -22.72 -0.34
N THR A 104 -17.80 -21.87 -1.21
CA THR A 104 -17.29 -20.52 -1.49
C THR A 104 -17.25 -19.69 -0.20
N ILE A 105 -18.38 -19.53 0.49
CA ILE A 105 -18.45 -18.74 1.73
C ILE A 105 -17.48 -19.27 2.79
N LYS A 106 -17.40 -20.60 2.93
CA LYS A 106 -16.47 -21.21 3.88
C LYS A 106 -15.02 -20.93 3.54
N ALA A 107 -14.66 -20.99 2.27
CA ALA A 107 -13.30 -20.70 1.82
C ALA A 107 -12.92 -19.22 2.04
N GLU A 108 -13.81 -18.27 1.74
CA GLU A 108 -13.63 -16.85 2.02
C GLU A 108 -13.38 -16.59 3.52
N ILE A 109 -14.14 -17.25 4.39
CA ILE A 109 -13.92 -17.16 5.86
C ILE A 109 -12.53 -17.69 6.23
N MET A 110 -12.09 -18.83 5.64
CA MET A 110 -10.76 -19.39 5.92
C MET A 110 -9.63 -18.47 5.41
N VAL A 111 -9.82 -17.81 4.27
CA VAL A 111 -8.89 -16.77 3.77
C VAL A 111 -8.78 -15.64 4.80
N ALA A 112 -9.91 -15.12 5.27
CA ALA A 112 -9.93 -14.03 6.25
C ALA A 112 -9.32 -14.44 7.61
N LEU A 113 -9.43 -15.71 8.00
CA LEU A 113 -8.78 -16.29 9.18
C LEU A 113 -7.29 -16.57 8.95
N ARG A 114 -6.76 -16.37 7.74
CA ARG A 114 -5.40 -16.71 7.29
C ARG A 114 -5.08 -18.22 7.36
N GLU A 115 -6.10 -19.05 7.33
CA GLU A 115 -6.01 -20.52 7.28
C GLU A 115 -5.88 -20.99 5.82
N PHE A 116 -4.85 -20.47 5.12
CA PHE A 116 -4.67 -20.59 3.65
C PHE A 116 -4.65 -22.03 3.14
N ARG A 117 -4.14 -22.99 3.92
CA ARG A 117 -4.18 -24.41 3.52
C ARG A 117 -5.58 -24.99 3.52
N GLN A 118 -6.39 -24.62 4.53
CA GLN A 118 -7.77 -25.07 4.59
C GLN A 118 -8.61 -24.41 3.49
N ALA A 119 -8.39 -23.11 3.23
CA ALA A 119 -9.01 -22.41 2.12
C ALA A 119 -8.67 -23.04 0.78
N HIS A 120 -7.39 -23.39 0.54
CA HIS A 120 -6.94 -24.11 -0.66
C HIS A 120 -7.70 -25.44 -0.83
N ASP A 121 -7.74 -26.29 0.20
CA ASP A 121 -8.38 -27.61 0.10
C ASP A 121 -9.89 -27.48 -0.20
N ILE A 122 -10.56 -26.49 0.39
CA ILE A 122 -11.96 -26.18 0.10
C ILE A 122 -12.14 -25.64 -1.32
N ALA A 123 -11.24 -24.76 -1.79
CA ALA A 123 -11.28 -24.24 -3.16
C ALA A 123 -11.09 -25.37 -4.20
N ILE A 124 -10.18 -26.32 -3.95
CA ILE A 124 -10.02 -27.50 -4.80
C ILE A 124 -11.30 -28.37 -4.82
N GLU A 125 -11.95 -28.56 -3.67
CA GLU A 125 -13.23 -29.28 -3.59
C GLU A 125 -14.33 -28.55 -4.39
N LEU A 126 -14.44 -27.22 -4.26
CA LEU A 126 -15.34 -26.36 -5.00
C LEU A 126 -15.12 -26.53 -6.51
N LEU A 127 -13.88 -26.41 -6.96
CA LEU A 127 -13.49 -26.51 -8.38
C LEU A 127 -13.75 -27.91 -8.97
N GLN A 128 -13.68 -28.98 -8.17
CA GLN A 128 -14.03 -30.33 -8.61
C GLN A 128 -15.53 -30.52 -8.82
N LYS A 129 -16.36 -29.78 -8.08
CA LYS A 129 -17.83 -29.81 -8.19
C LYS A 129 -18.40 -28.87 -9.24
N SER A 130 -17.61 -27.85 -9.62
CA SER A 130 -17.99 -26.83 -10.59
C SER A 130 -17.77 -27.28 -12.03
N THR A 131 -18.61 -26.79 -12.94
CA THR A 131 -18.44 -27.00 -14.39
C THR A 131 -17.98 -25.74 -15.08
N PRO A 132 -17.19 -25.84 -16.19
CA PRO A 132 -16.74 -24.68 -16.93
C PRO A 132 -17.90 -23.77 -17.34
N GLY A 133 -17.78 -22.46 -17.01
CA GLY A 133 -18.83 -21.46 -17.25
C GLY A 133 -19.72 -21.16 -16.02
N GLN A 134 -19.61 -21.92 -14.95
CA GLN A 134 -20.25 -21.57 -13.67
C GLN A 134 -19.41 -20.52 -12.92
N GLU A 135 -20.09 -19.65 -12.18
CA GLU A 135 -19.45 -18.59 -11.37
C GLU A 135 -18.51 -19.19 -10.31
N SER A 136 -18.87 -20.30 -9.73
CA SER A 136 -18.07 -21.02 -8.73
C SER A 136 -16.68 -21.45 -9.19
N ILE A 137 -16.42 -21.54 -10.51
CA ILE A 137 -15.06 -21.75 -11.03
C ILE A 137 -14.20 -20.50 -10.80
N TYR A 138 -14.75 -19.32 -11.09
CA TYR A 138 -14.00 -18.06 -10.88
C TYR A 138 -13.72 -17.82 -9.42
N GLU A 139 -14.75 -17.99 -8.58
CA GLU A 139 -14.63 -17.88 -7.12
C GLU A 139 -13.54 -18.82 -6.56
N GLY A 140 -13.55 -20.08 -6.99
CA GLY A 140 -12.52 -21.04 -6.56
C GLY A 140 -11.12 -20.69 -7.02
N LEU A 141 -10.96 -20.14 -8.22
CA LEU A 141 -9.67 -19.69 -8.75
C LEU A 141 -9.18 -18.42 -8.03
N GLU A 142 -10.07 -17.44 -7.77
CA GLU A 142 -9.75 -16.24 -6.98
C GLU A 142 -9.30 -16.61 -5.55
N ILE A 143 -10.00 -17.53 -4.89
CA ILE A 143 -9.60 -18.03 -3.57
C ILE A 143 -8.19 -18.65 -3.60
N LEU A 144 -7.85 -19.41 -4.64
CA LEU A 144 -6.50 -19.96 -4.78
C LEU A 144 -5.44 -18.84 -4.95
N LEU A 145 -5.76 -17.80 -5.70
CA LEU A 145 -4.88 -16.63 -5.86
C LEU A 145 -4.69 -15.88 -4.55
N ASP A 146 -5.77 -15.59 -3.82
CA ASP A 146 -5.73 -14.93 -2.52
C ASP A 146 -4.91 -15.69 -1.47
N CYS A 147 -4.88 -17.02 -1.60
CA CYS A 147 -4.06 -17.89 -0.76
C CYS A 147 -2.59 -18.01 -1.23
N GLY A 148 -2.22 -17.41 -2.36
CA GLY A 148 -0.87 -17.49 -2.95
C GLY A 148 -0.59 -18.77 -3.74
N PHE A 149 -1.62 -19.54 -4.13
CA PHE A 149 -1.49 -20.78 -4.92
C PHE A 149 -1.68 -20.52 -6.43
N ALA A 150 -1.01 -19.50 -6.95
CA ALA A 150 -1.13 -19.07 -8.35
C ALA A 150 -0.76 -20.16 -9.38
N HIS A 151 0.14 -21.09 -9.03
CA HIS A 151 0.46 -22.22 -9.90
C HIS A 151 -0.72 -23.19 -10.08
N ASP A 152 -1.39 -23.55 -8.98
CA ASP A 152 -2.54 -24.46 -9.02
C ASP A 152 -3.73 -23.78 -9.72
N ALA A 153 -3.96 -22.49 -9.43
CA ALA A 153 -4.96 -21.69 -10.11
C ALA A 153 -4.72 -21.65 -11.62
N LEU A 154 -3.50 -21.40 -12.08
CA LEU A 154 -3.14 -21.37 -13.50
C LEU A 154 -3.39 -22.71 -14.18
N GLU A 155 -2.96 -23.85 -13.57
CA GLU A 155 -3.17 -25.17 -14.13
C GLU A 155 -4.66 -25.50 -14.29
N ILE A 156 -5.48 -25.17 -13.30
CA ILE A 156 -6.92 -25.42 -13.33
C ILE A 156 -7.59 -24.49 -14.35
N CYS A 157 -7.22 -23.21 -14.36
CA CYS A 157 -7.71 -22.23 -15.33
C CYS A 157 -7.41 -22.66 -16.77
N GLU A 158 -6.19 -23.14 -17.07
CA GLU A 158 -5.83 -23.62 -18.39
C GLU A 158 -6.59 -24.90 -18.78
N ARG A 159 -6.94 -25.75 -17.85
CA ARG A 159 -7.83 -26.90 -18.09
C ARG A 159 -9.26 -26.44 -18.41
N ALA A 160 -9.78 -25.45 -17.66
CA ALA A 160 -11.10 -24.89 -17.91
C ALA A 160 -11.18 -24.18 -19.27
N LEU A 161 -10.14 -23.44 -19.67
CA LEU A 161 -10.04 -22.81 -20.99
C LEU A 161 -10.01 -23.80 -22.14
N LYS A 162 -9.49 -25.01 -21.98
CA LYS A 162 -9.58 -26.06 -23.04
C LYS A 162 -11.02 -26.49 -23.29
N ALA A 163 -11.87 -26.45 -22.25
CA ALA A 163 -13.28 -26.79 -22.38
C ALA A 163 -14.14 -25.58 -22.82
N ALA A 164 -13.77 -24.37 -22.41
CA ALA A 164 -14.49 -23.13 -22.69
C ALA A 164 -13.52 -22.01 -23.19
N PRO A 165 -12.95 -22.14 -24.40
CA PRO A 165 -11.88 -21.25 -24.88
C PRO A 165 -12.33 -19.81 -25.15
N GLN A 166 -13.63 -19.55 -25.25
CA GLN A 166 -14.20 -18.22 -25.49
C GLN A 166 -14.63 -17.51 -24.20
N GLN A 167 -14.41 -18.12 -23.05
CA GLN A 167 -14.83 -17.56 -21.77
C GLN A 167 -13.88 -16.44 -21.31
N ILE A 168 -14.32 -15.20 -21.44
CA ILE A 168 -13.51 -14.00 -21.19
C ILE A 168 -12.97 -14.00 -19.76
N SER A 169 -13.80 -14.24 -18.76
CA SER A 169 -13.41 -14.23 -17.35
C SER A 169 -12.29 -15.24 -17.02
N LEU A 170 -12.23 -16.40 -17.73
CA LEU A 170 -11.10 -17.31 -17.55
C LEU A 170 -9.78 -16.77 -18.14
N HIS A 171 -9.85 -15.95 -19.19
CA HIS A 171 -8.66 -15.26 -19.70
C HIS A 171 -8.18 -14.17 -18.73
N GLU A 172 -9.12 -13.47 -18.08
CA GLU A 172 -8.82 -12.47 -17.04
C GLU A 172 -8.11 -13.14 -15.86
N VAL A 173 -8.68 -14.17 -15.26
CA VAL A 173 -8.06 -14.95 -14.16
C VAL A 173 -6.71 -15.55 -14.60
N LYS A 174 -6.58 -16.02 -15.85
CA LYS A 174 -5.28 -16.50 -16.36
C LYS A 174 -4.25 -15.38 -16.35
N ALA A 175 -4.62 -14.17 -16.76
CA ALA A 175 -3.71 -13.03 -16.74
C ALA A 175 -3.29 -12.67 -15.31
N GLU A 176 -4.20 -12.71 -14.34
CA GLU A 176 -3.90 -12.49 -12.91
C GLU A 176 -2.94 -13.56 -12.37
N CYS A 177 -3.20 -14.84 -12.63
CA CYS A 177 -2.26 -15.91 -12.29
C CYS A 177 -0.85 -15.66 -12.85
N LEU A 178 -0.76 -15.19 -14.08
CA LEU A 178 0.52 -14.91 -14.74
C LEU A 178 1.23 -13.71 -14.13
N ILE A 179 0.49 -12.70 -13.67
CA ILE A 179 1.05 -11.54 -12.93
C ILE A 179 1.65 -12.02 -11.61
N GLU A 180 0.92 -12.78 -10.81
CA GLU A 180 1.40 -13.34 -9.55
C GLU A 180 2.65 -14.22 -9.74
N LEU A 181 2.71 -14.96 -10.84
CA LEU A 181 3.86 -15.79 -11.21
C LEU A 181 4.99 -15.00 -11.91
N GLN A 182 4.92 -13.68 -11.95
CA GLN A 182 5.89 -12.78 -12.59
C GLN A 182 6.07 -13.06 -14.12
N ARG A 183 5.11 -13.72 -14.75
CA ARG A 183 5.08 -13.98 -16.20
C ARG A 183 4.44 -12.82 -16.95
N ILE A 184 4.93 -11.62 -16.69
CA ILE A 184 4.33 -10.34 -17.10
C ILE A 184 4.07 -10.22 -18.60
N ASN A 185 5.01 -10.66 -19.44
CA ASN A 185 4.85 -10.54 -20.90
C ASN A 185 3.65 -11.36 -21.42
N GLU A 186 3.33 -12.47 -20.78
CA GLU A 186 2.20 -13.31 -21.15
C GLU A 186 0.88 -12.70 -20.69
N ALA A 187 0.85 -12.12 -19.49
CA ALA A 187 -0.33 -11.37 -19.02
C ALA A 187 -0.63 -10.16 -19.91
N VAL A 188 0.38 -9.38 -20.29
CA VAL A 188 0.24 -8.25 -21.24
C VAL A 188 -0.33 -8.72 -22.58
N LYS A 189 0.09 -9.88 -23.07
CA LYS A 189 -0.43 -10.42 -24.32
C LYS A 189 -1.93 -10.73 -24.20
N ILE A 190 -2.37 -11.34 -23.11
CA ILE A 190 -3.78 -11.66 -22.88
C ILE A 190 -4.62 -10.37 -22.84
N TYR A 191 -4.22 -9.36 -22.04
CA TYR A 191 -4.98 -8.11 -21.98
C TYR A 191 -5.03 -7.37 -23.33
N ASN A 192 -3.96 -7.41 -24.14
CA ASN A 192 -4.01 -6.85 -25.50
C ASN A 192 -4.98 -7.62 -26.40
N GLU A 193 -5.03 -8.98 -26.33
CA GLU A 193 -5.99 -9.79 -27.07
C GLU A 193 -7.44 -9.50 -26.62
N LEU A 194 -7.67 -9.22 -25.34
CA LEU A 194 -8.96 -8.79 -24.81
C LEU A 194 -9.35 -7.39 -25.30
N LEU A 195 -8.41 -6.45 -25.36
CA LEU A 195 -8.61 -5.11 -25.91
C LEU A 195 -8.86 -5.12 -27.43
N ASP A 196 -8.26 -6.04 -28.18
CA ASP A 196 -8.58 -6.24 -29.61
C ASP A 196 -10.06 -6.57 -29.82
N ASN A 197 -10.69 -7.26 -28.85
CA ASN A 197 -12.12 -7.57 -28.87
C ASN A 197 -12.98 -6.44 -28.29
N ASN A 198 -12.52 -5.72 -27.30
CA ASN A 198 -13.22 -4.62 -26.65
C ASN A 198 -12.25 -3.47 -26.29
N SER A 199 -11.94 -2.62 -27.26
CA SER A 199 -11.01 -1.50 -27.10
C SER A 199 -11.52 -0.36 -26.20
N TYR A 200 -12.81 -0.39 -25.83
CA TYR A 200 -13.42 0.59 -24.93
C TYR A 200 -13.56 0.10 -23.48
N SER A 201 -12.93 -1.04 -23.13
CA SER A 201 -12.91 -1.51 -21.75
C SER A 201 -11.94 -0.69 -20.92
N THR A 202 -12.44 0.17 -20.03
CA THR A 202 -11.63 0.91 -19.05
C THR A 202 -10.88 -0.06 -18.15
N PHE A 203 -11.51 -1.18 -17.76
CA PHE A 203 -10.90 -2.22 -16.94
C PHE A 203 -9.61 -2.79 -17.57
N TYR A 204 -9.61 -3.13 -18.87
CA TYR A 204 -8.40 -3.70 -19.49
C TYR A 204 -7.29 -2.67 -19.67
N TRP A 205 -7.63 -1.41 -19.93
CA TRP A 205 -6.66 -0.32 -19.93
C TRP A 205 -6.07 -0.09 -18.55
N GLU A 206 -6.89 -0.11 -17.51
CA GLU A 206 -6.47 -0.03 -16.10
C GLU A 206 -5.47 -1.14 -15.76
N GLN A 207 -5.81 -2.41 -16.06
CA GLN A 207 -4.94 -3.56 -15.79
C GLN A 207 -3.59 -3.46 -16.52
N LEU A 208 -3.58 -3.12 -17.79
CA LEU A 208 -2.33 -2.89 -18.54
C LEU A 208 -1.54 -1.73 -17.98
N GLY A 209 -2.20 -0.63 -17.60
CA GLY A 209 -1.59 0.51 -16.96
C GLY A 209 -0.87 0.12 -15.68
N HIS A 210 -1.53 -0.67 -14.83
CA HIS A 210 -0.93 -1.22 -13.61
C HIS A 210 0.26 -2.11 -13.87
N ILE A 211 0.12 -3.06 -14.78
CA ILE A 211 1.22 -3.98 -15.14
C ILE A 211 2.43 -3.17 -15.59
N TYR A 212 2.26 -2.18 -16.47
CA TYR A 212 3.37 -1.36 -16.93
C TYR A 212 3.94 -0.47 -15.81
N TYR A 213 3.10 0.00 -14.88
CA TYR A 213 3.55 0.77 -13.71
C TYR A 213 4.43 -0.09 -12.80
N MET A 214 3.99 -1.32 -12.46
CA MET A 214 4.73 -2.27 -11.64
C MET A 214 6.11 -2.58 -12.22
N VAL A 215 6.22 -2.76 -13.54
CA VAL A 215 7.51 -3.00 -14.21
C VAL A 215 8.24 -1.71 -14.58
N LYS A 216 7.87 -0.58 -14.00
CA LYS A 216 8.49 0.76 -14.17
C LYS A 216 8.53 1.26 -15.62
N LYS A 217 7.67 0.76 -16.49
CA LYS A 217 7.49 1.26 -17.86
C LYS A 217 6.49 2.42 -17.87
N PHE A 218 6.80 3.48 -17.10
CA PHE A 218 5.89 4.58 -16.82
C PHE A 218 5.32 5.27 -18.08
N GLY A 219 6.07 5.33 -19.18
CA GLY A 219 5.55 5.88 -20.44
C GLY A 219 4.40 5.05 -21.02
N LYS A 220 4.51 3.71 -21.01
CA LYS A 220 3.43 2.83 -21.46
C LYS A 220 2.26 2.81 -20.48
N SER A 221 2.55 2.87 -19.20
CA SER A 221 1.52 3.02 -18.16
C SER A 221 0.70 4.29 -18.36
N LEU A 222 1.39 5.41 -18.62
CA LEU A 222 0.74 6.70 -18.92
C LEU A 222 -0.20 6.59 -20.12
N GLU A 223 0.26 6.01 -21.24
CA GLU A 223 -0.57 5.78 -22.43
C GLU A 223 -1.86 5.02 -22.09
N CYS A 224 -1.76 3.97 -21.28
CA CYS A 224 -2.94 3.18 -20.87
C CYS A 224 -3.93 4.01 -20.06
N PHE A 225 -3.47 4.76 -19.05
CA PHE A 225 -4.34 5.61 -18.25
C PHE A 225 -4.88 6.83 -19.01
N GLU A 226 -4.18 7.30 -20.06
CA GLU A 226 -4.70 8.30 -20.98
C GLU A 226 -5.86 7.74 -21.84
N TYR A 227 -5.75 6.49 -22.32
CA TYR A 227 -6.85 5.81 -23.01
C TYR A 227 -8.05 5.58 -22.07
N GLU A 228 -7.81 5.15 -20.84
CA GLU A 228 -8.86 4.98 -19.84
C GLU A 228 -9.62 6.29 -19.60
N SER A 229 -8.90 7.39 -19.34
CA SER A 229 -9.51 8.71 -19.16
C SER A 229 -10.21 9.25 -20.40
N ALA A 230 -9.74 8.90 -21.60
CA ALA A 230 -10.41 9.29 -22.85
C ALA A 230 -11.75 8.55 -23.06
N ILE A 231 -11.91 7.36 -22.48
CA ILE A 231 -13.17 6.60 -22.49
C ILE A 231 -14.12 7.14 -21.43
N ASN A 232 -13.61 7.43 -20.23
CA ASN A 232 -14.39 7.97 -19.13
C ASN A 232 -13.58 9.02 -18.33
N GLU A 233 -13.88 10.30 -18.56
CA GLU A 233 -13.19 11.43 -17.92
C GLU A 233 -13.47 11.55 -16.39
N GLU A 234 -14.48 10.85 -15.88
CA GLU A 234 -14.85 10.92 -14.46
C GLU A 234 -13.99 9.98 -13.58
N ILE A 235 -13.15 9.12 -14.17
CA ILE A 235 -12.31 8.19 -13.41
C ILE A 235 -11.17 8.96 -12.74
N GLU A 236 -11.35 9.27 -11.45
CA GLU A 236 -10.34 9.93 -10.61
C GLU A 236 -9.03 9.12 -10.56
N TYR A 237 -9.16 7.82 -10.46
CA TYR A 237 -8.05 6.90 -10.33
C TYR A 237 -7.08 6.97 -11.53
N ALA A 238 -7.61 6.98 -12.75
CA ALA A 238 -6.79 7.13 -13.97
C ALA A 238 -6.00 8.45 -13.97
N SER A 239 -6.64 9.55 -13.57
CA SER A 239 -5.97 10.86 -13.47
C SER A 239 -4.87 10.86 -12.40
N MET A 240 -5.08 10.18 -11.27
CA MET A 240 -4.08 10.01 -10.21
C MET A 240 -2.88 9.20 -10.73
N MET A 241 -3.12 8.10 -11.42
CA MET A 241 -2.08 7.26 -12.00
C MET A 241 -1.29 7.96 -13.11
N GLN A 242 -1.94 8.78 -13.93
CA GLN A 242 -1.25 9.65 -14.89
C GLN A 242 -0.31 10.63 -14.19
N ALA A 243 -0.76 11.26 -13.10
CA ALA A 243 0.06 12.19 -12.32
C ALA A 243 1.29 11.48 -11.73
N TYR A 244 1.13 10.25 -11.22
CA TYR A 244 2.26 9.42 -10.78
C TYR A 244 3.21 9.08 -11.94
N CYS A 245 2.69 8.68 -13.09
CA CYS A 245 3.51 8.38 -14.26
C CYS A 245 4.34 9.60 -14.67
N TYR A 246 3.75 10.79 -14.77
CA TYR A 246 4.50 12.02 -15.05
C TYR A 246 5.57 12.29 -14.00
N TYR A 247 5.27 12.10 -12.72
CA TYR A 247 6.23 12.26 -11.62
C TYR A 247 7.45 11.34 -11.80
N TYR A 248 7.23 10.04 -12.07
CA TYR A 248 8.33 9.08 -12.27
C TYR A 248 9.06 9.27 -13.60
N LEU A 249 8.40 9.84 -14.61
CA LEU A 249 9.04 10.29 -15.87
C LEU A 249 9.83 11.60 -15.69
N ARG A 250 9.83 12.18 -14.48
CA ARG A 250 10.46 13.45 -14.13
C ARG A 250 9.84 14.67 -14.83
N ASP A 251 8.67 14.54 -15.42
CA ASP A 251 7.89 15.70 -15.87
C ASP A 251 7.08 16.26 -14.68
N TYR A 252 7.81 16.90 -13.76
CA TYR A 252 7.24 17.47 -12.55
C TYR A 252 6.23 18.58 -12.83
N SER A 253 6.32 19.22 -13.97
CA SER A 253 5.38 20.27 -14.36
C SER A 253 4.00 19.72 -14.70
N SER A 254 3.94 18.66 -15.51
CA SER A 254 2.69 17.97 -15.84
C SER A 254 2.12 17.25 -14.63
N ALA A 255 2.97 16.56 -13.83
CA ALA A 255 2.57 15.92 -12.58
C ALA A 255 1.92 16.93 -11.62
N LYS A 256 2.58 18.05 -11.35
CA LYS A 256 2.09 19.10 -10.45
C LYS A 256 0.74 19.66 -10.90
N ARG A 257 0.56 19.89 -12.21
CA ARG A 257 -0.72 20.38 -12.75
C ARG A 257 -1.86 19.39 -12.50
N LEU A 258 -1.65 18.10 -12.74
CA LEU A 258 -2.66 17.08 -12.49
C LEU A 258 -2.95 16.91 -11.01
N PHE A 259 -1.92 16.84 -10.17
CA PHE A 259 -2.11 16.78 -8.72
C PHE A 259 -2.84 18.03 -8.19
N ALA A 260 -2.60 19.22 -8.73
CA ALA A 260 -3.32 20.42 -8.34
C ALA A 260 -4.82 20.33 -8.71
N THR A 261 -5.14 19.87 -9.91
CA THR A 261 -6.53 19.65 -10.33
C THR A 261 -7.25 18.63 -9.41
N LEU A 262 -6.55 17.54 -9.05
CA LEU A 262 -7.08 16.54 -8.13
C LEU A 262 -7.29 17.09 -6.72
N ALA A 263 -6.35 17.89 -6.20
CA ALA A 263 -6.46 18.54 -4.89
C ALA A 263 -7.62 19.55 -4.83
N GLU A 264 -7.88 20.28 -5.92
CA GLU A 264 -9.01 21.21 -6.01
C GLU A 264 -10.36 20.47 -6.07
N LYS A 265 -10.43 19.38 -6.83
CA LYS A 265 -11.67 18.60 -7.01
C LYS A 265 -12.04 17.82 -5.75
N TYR A 266 -11.03 17.32 -5.01
CA TYR A 266 -11.18 16.46 -3.84
C TYR A 266 -10.52 17.10 -2.61
N SER A 267 -11.20 18.02 -1.98
CA SER A 267 -10.70 18.91 -0.91
C SER A 267 -10.15 18.20 0.34
N ASN A 268 -10.34 16.89 0.49
CA ASN A 268 -9.87 16.12 1.65
C ASN A 268 -8.71 15.16 1.34
N THR A 269 -8.16 15.16 0.14
CA THR A 269 -7.08 14.24 -0.23
C THR A 269 -5.71 14.88 0.01
N VAL A 270 -4.96 14.32 0.95
CA VAL A 270 -3.61 14.79 1.31
C VAL A 270 -2.58 14.39 0.26
N THR A 271 -2.78 13.23 -0.38
CA THR A 271 -1.83 12.63 -1.32
C THR A 271 -1.45 13.52 -2.50
N PRO A 272 -2.38 14.17 -3.22
CA PRO A 272 -2.01 15.10 -4.29
C PRO A 272 -1.14 16.26 -3.80
N ILE A 273 -1.47 16.85 -2.65
CA ILE A 273 -0.70 17.98 -2.07
C ILE A 273 0.71 17.54 -1.69
N PHE A 274 0.83 16.34 -1.13
CA PHE A 274 2.12 15.73 -0.81
C PHE A 274 3.01 15.58 -2.09
N TYR A 275 2.46 15.09 -3.19
CA TYR A 275 3.21 14.97 -4.44
C TYR A 275 3.48 16.33 -5.11
N ILE A 276 2.63 17.34 -4.91
CA ILE A 276 2.94 18.73 -5.31
C ILE A 276 4.19 19.21 -4.59
N ALA A 277 4.30 18.97 -3.29
CA ALA A 277 5.50 19.30 -2.51
C ALA A 277 6.75 18.59 -3.04
N LEU A 278 6.66 17.31 -3.36
CA LEU A 278 7.76 16.56 -3.96
C LEU A 278 8.15 17.13 -5.37
N CYS A 279 7.17 17.52 -6.18
CA CYS A 279 7.43 18.15 -7.47
C CYS A 279 8.18 19.48 -7.30
N HIS A 280 7.78 20.31 -6.34
CA HIS A 280 8.50 21.55 -6.02
C HIS A 280 9.94 21.27 -5.57
N TYR A 281 10.13 20.27 -4.70
CA TYR A 281 11.46 19.85 -4.26
C TYR A 281 12.37 19.47 -5.44
N HIS A 282 11.90 18.61 -6.34
CA HIS A 282 12.68 18.17 -7.50
C HIS A 282 12.94 19.29 -8.52
N GLN A 283 12.12 20.35 -8.51
CA GLN A 283 12.35 21.56 -9.30
C GLN A 283 13.29 22.56 -8.59
N GLY A 284 13.82 22.24 -7.41
CA GLY A 284 14.70 23.10 -6.61
C GLY A 284 13.97 24.24 -5.87
N GLN A 285 12.65 24.20 -5.82
CA GLN A 285 11.79 25.21 -5.18
C GLN A 285 11.55 24.82 -3.71
N LEU A 286 12.60 24.91 -2.88
CA LEU A 286 12.56 24.37 -1.50
C LEU A 286 11.52 25.06 -0.61
N GLU A 287 11.38 26.38 -0.70
CA GLU A 287 10.38 27.12 0.08
C GLU A 287 8.95 26.73 -0.31
N ASP A 288 8.67 26.60 -1.60
CA ASP A 288 7.36 26.15 -2.08
C ASP A 288 7.06 24.71 -1.65
N ALA A 289 8.08 23.83 -1.64
CA ALA A 289 7.95 22.47 -1.16
C ALA A 289 7.62 22.42 0.34
N ILE A 290 8.30 23.21 1.17
CA ILE A 290 8.02 23.31 2.62
C ILE A 290 6.58 23.79 2.84
N ASN A 291 6.17 24.85 2.15
CA ASN A 291 4.81 25.38 2.24
C ASN A 291 3.75 24.35 1.83
N ALA A 292 4.00 23.59 0.76
CA ALA A 292 3.07 22.54 0.33
C ALA A 292 2.99 21.38 1.35
N PHE A 293 4.11 21.01 1.99
CA PHE A 293 4.06 20.04 3.10
C PHE A 293 3.29 20.59 4.30
N ASP A 294 3.36 21.88 4.62
CA ASP A 294 2.54 22.48 5.66
C ASP A 294 1.05 22.38 5.35
N ILE A 295 0.66 22.63 4.11
CA ILE A 295 -0.73 22.45 3.67
C ILE A 295 -1.14 20.97 3.80
N ALA A 296 -0.28 20.03 3.39
CA ALA A 296 -0.55 18.60 3.52
C ALA A 296 -0.74 18.18 4.99
N ILE A 297 0.12 18.67 5.90
CA ILE A 297 0.03 18.41 7.35
C ILE A 297 -1.28 18.96 7.93
N ASN A 298 -1.67 20.18 7.55
CA ASN A 298 -2.88 20.84 8.07
C ASN A 298 -4.17 20.18 7.55
N ASN A 299 -4.13 19.56 6.36
CA ASN A 299 -5.27 18.86 5.77
C ASN A 299 -5.36 17.39 6.20
N ALA A 300 -4.27 16.83 6.73
CA ALA A 300 -4.24 15.44 7.15
C ALA A 300 -4.98 15.26 8.48
N GLN A 301 -5.69 14.14 8.61
CA GLN A 301 -6.24 13.72 9.89
C GLN A 301 -5.09 13.39 10.85
N GLU A 302 -5.26 13.81 12.10
CA GLU A 302 -4.25 13.58 13.14
C GLU A 302 -3.98 12.06 13.33
N GLY A 303 -2.71 11.69 13.44
CA GLY A 303 -2.31 10.29 13.61
C GLY A 303 -2.21 9.48 12.31
N THR A 304 -2.48 10.08 11.14
CA THR A 304 -2.37 9.37 9.85
C THR A 304 -0.93 9.27 9.36
N ILE A 305 -0.68 8.21 8.58
CA ILE A 305 0.58 7.99 7.87
C ILE A 305 0.93 9.20 6.98
N ALA A 306 -0.05 9.74 6.28
CA ALA A 306 0.13 10.88 5.37
C ALA A 306 0.68 12.12 6.12
N MET A 307 0.16 12.42 7.32
CA MET A 307 0.68 13.49 8.16
C MET A 307 2.12 13.22 8.60
N MET A 308 2.40 11.99 9.02
CA MET A 308 3.74 11.58 9.45
C MET A 308 4.76 11.75 8.31
N LEU A 309 4.44 11.25 7.13
CA LEU A 309 5.30 11.36 5.94
C LEU A 309 5.55 12.81 5.55
N ALA A 310 4.52 13.66 5.59
CA ALA A 310 4.66 15.08 5.30
C ALA A 310 5.58 15.78 6.33
N ARG A 311 5.47 15.45 7.61
CA ARG A 311 6.37 16.00 8.68
C ARG A 311 7.82 15.57 8.50
N VAL A 312 8.08 14.30 8.18
CA VAL A 312 9.45 13.80 7.95
C VAL A 312 10.08 14.48 6.75
N ASN A 313 9.36 14.55 5.62
CA ASN A 313 9.88 15.21 4.43
C ASN A 313 10.11 16.71 4.65
N LYS A 314 9.20 17.39 5.35
CA LYS A 314 9.39 18.78 5.77
C LYS A 314 10.64 18.94 6.64
N ALA A 315 10.86 18.06 7.63
CA ALA A 315 12.03 18.11 8.49
C ALA A 315 13.34 17.99 7.68
N ILE A 316 13.37 17.09 6.70
CA ILE A 316 14.52 16.95 5.81
C ILE A 316 14.78 18.23 5.01
N LEU A 317 13.74 18.86 4.46
CA LEU A 317 13.88 20.11 3.70
C LEU A 317 14.33 21.28 4.59
N LEU A 318 13.80 21.39 5.79
CA LEU A 318 14.22 22.42 6.76
C LEU A 318 15.69 22.25 7.17
N ASP A 319 16.16 21.01 7.33
CA ASP A 319 17.58 20.75 7.59
C ASP A 319 18.45 21.13 6.39
N MET A 320 18.00 20.84 5.16
CA MET A 320 18.68 21.26 3.91
C MET A 320 18.78 22.80 3.78
N THR A 321 17.79 23.54 4.27
CA THR A 321 17.79 25.02 4.27
C THR A 321 18.54 25.63 5.45
N GLY A 322 19.02 24.81 6.40
CA GLY A 322 19.78 25.24 7.57
C GLY A 322 18.91 25.57 8.80
N GLU A 323 17.60 25.36 8.73
CA GLU A 323 16.66 25.58 9.83
C GLU A 323 16.61 24.37 10.78
N THR A 324 17.78 23.97 11.28
CA THR A 324 18.00 22.68 11.96
C THR A 324 17.17 22.51 13.25
N SER A 325 16.88 23.60 13.98
CA SER A 325 16.06 23.53 15.20
C SER A 325 14.61 23.19 14.87
N ILE A 326 14.04 23.83 13.86
CA ILE A 326 12.65 23.58 13.41
C ILE A 326 12.56 22.19 12.78
N ALA A 327 13.60 21.76 12.06
CA ALA A 327 13.71 20.43 11.50
C ALA A 327 13.67 19.34 12.60
N ASP A 328 14.41 19.54 13.70
CA ASP A 328 14.45 18.61 14.84
C ASP A 328 13.07 18.50 15.54
N ASP A 329 12.39 19.64 15.71
CA ASP A 329 11.03 19.67 16.27
C ASP A 329 10.03 18.93 15.36
N ALA A 330 10.07 19.16 14.04
CA ALA A 330 9.21 18.49 13.07
C ALA A 330 9.43 16.98 13.05
N MET A 331 10.70 16.54 13.09
CA MET A 331 11.06 15.12 13.19
C MET A 331 10.58 14.50 14.49
N SER A 332 10.76 15.19 15.62
CA SER A 332 10.30 14.73 16.93
C SER A 332 8.79 14.51 16.95
N MET A 333 8.03 15.45 16.37
CA MET A 333 6.57 15.31 16.25
C MET A 333 6.17 14.13 15.35
N ALA A 334 6.92 13.84 14.28
CA ALA A 334 6.66 12.68 13.43
C ALA A 334 6.90 11.37 14.19
N LEU A 335 7.96 11.27 14.98
CA LEU A 335 8.32 10.07 15.76
C LEU A 335 7.35 9.78 16.93
N LEU A 336 6.63 10.78 17.42
CA LEU A 336 5.58 10.59 18.44
C LEU A 336 4.29 9.96 17.88
N MET A 337 4.17 9.89 16.57
CA MET A 337 3.03 9.28 15.91
C MET A 337 3.24 7.75 15.83
N HIS A 338 2.15 6.98 15.92
CA HIS A 338 2.10 5.53 16.12
C HIS A 338 3.20 4.70 15.42
N PRO A 339 3.87 3.79 16.17
CA PRO A 339 4.97 2.95 15.66
C PRO A 339 4.59 2.04 14.49
N ASP A 340 3.34 1.56 14.44
CA ASP A 340 2.87 0.59 13.44
C ASP A 340 2.90 1.11 11.99
N ASN A 341 3.01 2.43 11.83
CA ASN A 341 3.02 3.10 10.53
C ASN A 341 4.44 3.42 10.01
N MET A 342 5.47 3.06 10.76
CA MET A 342 6.86 3.46 10.44
C MET A 342 7.47 2.78 9.22
N LYS A 343 6.92 1.63 8.77
CA LYS A 343 7.35 0.96 7.53
C LYS A 343 7.31 1.90 6.32
N GLN A 344 6.27 2.73 6.25
CA GLN A 344 6.10 3.68 5.15
C GLN A 344 7.03 4.90 5.23
N LEU A 345 7.57 5.21 6.42
CA LEU A 345 8.58 6.26 6.60
C LEU A 345 9.86 5.98 5.81
N VAL A 346 10.35 4.75 5.86
CA VAL A 346 11.57 4.36 5.11
C VAL A 346 11.31 4.43 3.61
N LEU A 347 10.14 3.96 3.15
CA LEU A 347 9.77 4.04 1.75
C LEU A 347 9.74 5.48 1.24
N THR A 348 9.27 6.43 2.05
CA THR A 348 9.16 7.84 1.63
C THR A 348 10.47 8.61 1.80
N GLY A 349 11.24 8.34 2.85
CA GLY A 349 12.61 8.87 3.00
C GLY A 349 13.47 8.47 1.80
N ASN A 350 13.39 7.21 1.39
CA ASN A 350 14.03 6.74 0.17
C ASN A 350 13.54 7.50 -1.07
N HIS A 351 12.28 7.87 -1.18
CA HIS A 351 11.75 8.58 -2.35
C HIS A 351 12.40 9.93 -2.61
N LEU A 352 12.66 10.73 -1.57
CA LEU A 352 13.33 12.03 -1.72
C LEU A 352 14.78 11.89 -2.22
N TYR A 353 15.48 10.83 -1.82
CA TYR A 353 16.88 10.63 -2.13
C TYR A 353 17.10 9.76 -3.38
N GLU A 354 16.27 8.76 -3.60
CA GLU A 354 16.40 7.80 -4.70
C GLU A 354 16.25 8.43 -6.09
N LEU A 355 15.39 9.44 -6.23
CA LEU A 355 15.21 10.15 -7.48
C LEU A 355 16.38 11.12 -7.79
N ARG A 356 17.20 11.48 -6.78
CA ARG A 356 18.32 12.36 -6.95
C ARG A 356 19.58 11.65 -7.44
N ASP A 357 19.84 10.43 -6.97
CA ASP A 357 21.15 9.76 -7.10
C ASP A 357 21.18 8.58 -8.07
N LYS A 358 20.13 8.34 -8.92
CA LYS A 358 20.05 7.06 -9.57
C LYS A 358 20.02 6.96 -11.07
N GLU A 359 20.99 6.14 -11.45
CA GLU A 359 20.94 5.27 -12.62
C GLU A 359 20.67 3.78 -12.30
N ASN A 360 20.65 3.31 -11.02
CA ASN A 360 20.83 1.87 -10.70
C ASN A 360 20.05 1.28 -9.51
N LEU A 361 18.78 1.61 -9.23
CA LEU A 361 17.96 0.72 -8.37
C LEU A 361 17.22 -0.31 -9.22
N THR A 362 17.38 -1.57 -8.84
CA THR A 362 16.69 -2.69 -9.46
C THR A 362 15.33 -2.92 -8.80
N PHE A 363 14.42 -3.60 -9.52
CA PHE A 363 13.11 -4.04 -9.02
C PHE A 363 13.24 -4.90 -7.74
N ASP A 364 14.35 -5.66 -7.61
CA ASP A 364 14.62 -6.50 -6.43
C ASP A 364 14.86 -5.67 -5.16
N ASP A 365 15.45 -4.47 -5.27
CA ASP A 365 15.67 -3.60 -4.11
C ASP A 365 14.35 -3.07 -3.52
N MET A 366 13.34 -2.80 -4.35
CA MET A 366 12.00 -2.38 -3.92
C MET A 366 11.16 -3.55 -3.38
N ASN A 367 11.22 -4.73 -4.02
CA ASN A 367 10.54 -5.94 -3.54
C ASN A 367 11.06 -6.41 -2.18
N ILE A 368 12.36 -6.26 -1.90
CA ILE A 368 12.93 -6.58 -0.59
C ILE A 368 12.34 -5.67 0.50
N ILE A 369 12.03 -4.43 0.17
CA ILE A 369 11.42 -3.46 1.10
C ILE A 369 9.94 -3.79 1.33
N GLU A 370 9.19 -4.19 0.30
CA GLU A 370 7.77 -4.51 0.38
C GLU A 370 7.49 -5.90 1.00
N THR A 371 8.35 -6.89 0.74
CA THR A 371 8.12 -8.28 1.16
C THR A 371 8.69 -8.63 2.54
N LYS A 372 9.63 -7.83 3.09
CA LYS A 372 10.21 -8.07 4.41
C LYS A 372 9.39 -7.37 5.49
N GLU A 373 8.86 -8.13 6.43
CA GLU A 373 8.30 -7.57 7.66
C GLU A 373 9.45 -7.03 8.53
N TRP A 374 9.66 -5.73 8.49
CA TRP A 374 10.58 -5.07 9.41
C TRP A 374 9.85 -4.68 10.69
N SER A 375 10.51 -4.89 11.82
CA SER A 375 10.04 -4.31 13.08
C SER A 375 10.10 -2.78 13.04
N THR A 376 9.39 -2.13 13.95
CA THR A 376 9.46 -0.67 14.12
C THR A 376 10.90 -0.21 14.32
N GLU A 377 11.66 -0.93 15.12
CA GLU A 377 13.05 -0.64 15.47
C GLU A 377 13.97 -0.76 14.25
N GLU A 378 13.82 -1.82 13.44
CA GLU A 378 14.57 -2.00 12.20
C GLU A 378 14.28 -0.87 11.21
N THR A 379 13.02 -0.45 11.13
CA THR A 379 12.57 0.65 10.27
C THR A 379 13.22 1.98 10.68
N LEU A 380 13.20 2.30 11.97
CA LEU A 380 13.84 3.51 12.52
C LEU A 380 15.36 3.48 12.34
N TYR A 381 15.98 2.33 12.58
CA TYR A 381 17.41 2.15 12.38
C TYR A 381 17.82 2.46 10.93
N ARG A 382 17.10 1.92 9.95
CA ARG A 382 17.36 2.18 8.53
C ARG A 382 17.14 3.64 8.14
N LEU A 383 16.07 4.26 8.64
CA LEU A 383 15.83 5.70 8.42
C LEU A 383 16.97 6.54 9.01
N GLY A 384 17.40 6.21 10.23
CA GLY A 384 18.50 6.91 10.89
C GLY A 384 19.82 6.81 10.10
N ILE A 385 20.16 5.60 9.63
CA ILE A 385 21.33 5.37 8.78
C ILE A 385 21.24 6.18 7.48
N HIS A 386 20.07 6.14 6.83
CA HIS A 386 19.84 6.86 5.59
C HIS A 386 20.05 8.36 5.76
N LEU A 387 19.51 8.97 6.83
CA LEU A 387 19.72 10.37 7.16
C LEU A 387 21.21 10.69 7.38
N VAL A 388 21.94 9.83 8.08
CA VAL A 388 23.39 10.01 8.31
C VAL A 388 24.18 9.95 7.01
N ASN A 389 23.90 8.98 6.14
CA ASN A 389 24.56 8.80 4.85
C ASN A 389 24.33 9.99 3.91
N HIS A 390 23.21 10.70 4.06
CA HIS A 390 22.91 11.92 3.30
C HIS A 390 23.25 13.22 4.05
N ASN A 391 24.10 13.13 5.08
CA ASN A 391 24.62 14.23 5.86
C ASN A 391 23.59 15.02 6.70
N HIS A 392 22.41 14.44 6.96
CA HIS A 392 21.42 14.97 7.90
C HIS A 392 21.73 14.51 9.33
N LEU A 393 22.90 14.91 9.84
CA LEU A 393 23.47 14.36 11.07
C LEU A 393 22.59 14.57 12.31
N LEU A 394 21.95 15.73 12.44
CA LEU A 394 21.10 16.02 13.60
C LEU A 394 19.80 15.22 13.57
N LEU A 395 19.17 15.11 12.41
CA LEU A 395 17.98 14.28 12.23
C LEU A 395 18.31 12.79 12.42
N GLY A 396 19.42 12.33 11.85
CA GLY A 396 19.92 10.96 12.07
C GLY A 396 20.16 10.67 13.54
N LYS A 397 20.76 11.61 14.30
CA LYS A 397 20.92 11.50 15.74
C LYS A 397 19.59 11.34 16.46
N ARG A 398 18.57 12.15 16.10
CA ARG A 398 17.24 12.09 16.73
C ARG A 398 16.60 10.73 16.52
N VAL A 399 16.59 10.23 15.28
CA VAL A 399 15.97 8.96 14.93
C VAL A 399 16.71 7.78 15.57
N LEU A 400 18.04 7.74 15.48
CA LEU A 400 18.86 6.67 16.08
C LEU A 400 18.81 6.69 17.59
N GLY A 401 18.75 7.88 18.22
CA GLY A 401 18.57 8.02 19.66
C GLY A 401 17.26 7.39 20.11
N TYR A 402 16.16 7.68 19.41
CA TYR A 402 14.87 7.07 19.70
C TYR A 402 14.88 5.55 19.49
N CYS A 403 15.49 5.07 18.40
CA CYS A 403 15.68 3.64 18.14
C CYS A 403 16.49 2.94 19.25
N ARG A 404 17.54 3.60 19.77
CA ARG A 404 18.36 3.11 20.89
C ARG A 404 17.53 2.94 22.16
N ASP A 405 16.62 3.87 22.44
CA ASP A 405 15.73 3.83 23.61
C ASP A 405 14.75 2.66 23.54
N LEU A 406 14.37 2.22 22.33
CA LEU A 406 13.58 1.01 22.07
C LEU A 406 14.39 -0.30 22.21
N SER A 407 15.68 -0.23 22.56
CA SER A 407 16.56 -1.39 22.81
C SER A 407 16.93 -2.23 21.58
N TYR A 408 16.87 -1.67 20.38
CA TYR A 408 17.41 -2.28 19.18
C TYR A 408 18.95 -2.29 19.19
N ASP A 409 19.61 -3.05 18.33
CA ASP A 409 21.05 -3.31 18.27
C ASP A 409 21.94 -2.12 18.68
N LYS A 410 22.21 -2.02 19.99
CA LYS A 410 22.84 -0.85 20.61
C LYS A 410 24.24 -0.57 20.09
N ALA A 411 24.99 -1.59 19.73
CA ALA A 411 26.39 -1.43 19.35
C ALA A 411 26.55 -0.70 18.01
N ASP A 412 25.74 -1.04 17.01
CA ASP A 412 25.78 -0.37 15.72
C ASP A 412 25.14 1.02 15.77
N ILE A 413 24.06 1.19 16.53
CA ILE A 413 23.50 2.52 16.79
C ILE A 413 24.52 3.41 17.46
N ASP A 414 25.20 2.93 18.48
CA ASP A 414 26.23 3.70 19.19
C ASP A 414 27.40 4.05 18.27
N ALA A 415 27.74 3.20 17.29
CA ALA A 415 28.74 3.51 16.25
C ALA A 415 28.30 4.71 15.38
N TYR A 416 27.07 4.75 14.93
CA TYR A 416 26.52 5.88 14.18
C TYR A 416 26.41 7.15 15.05
N LEU A 417 25.97 7.04 16.30
CA LEU A 417 25.92 8.16 17.23
C LEU A 417 27.32 8.73 17.52
N ALA A 418 28.31 7.86 17.68
CA ALA A 418 29.71 8.26 17.79
C ALA A 418 30.19 9.05 16.59
N PHE A 419 29.88 8.57 15.39
CA PHE A 419 30.22 9.24 14.13
C PHE A 419 29.57 10.63 14.03
N ILE A 420 28.29 10.75 14.36
CA ILE A 420 27.56 12.01 14.35
C ILE A 420 28.18 12.99 15.34
N MET A 421 28.40 12.57 16.60
CA MET A 421 28.97 13.41 17.63
C MET A 421 30.38 13.90 17.28
N TRP A 422 31.20 13.01 16.72
CA TRP A 422 32.52 13.35 16.26
C TRP A 422 32.51 14.41 15.15
N ASN A 423 31.68 14.24 14.16
CA ASN A 423 31.58 15.17 13.03
C ASN A 423 30.88 16.50 13.37
N THR A 424 30.08 16.52 14.44
CA THR A 424 29.49 17.76 14.98
C THR A 424 30.35 18.46 16.04
N GLY A 425 31.59 17.99 16.25
CA GLY A 425 32.57 18.63 17.16
C GLY A 425 32.40 18.27 18.62
N LYS A 426 31.55 17.32 18.97
CA LYS A 426 31.30 16.87 20.34
C LYS A 426 32.12 15.65 20.72
N GLU A 427 33.48 15.82 20.68
CA GLU A 427 34.42 14.72 20.83
C GLU A 427 34.25 13.90 22.12
N GLU A 428 33.98 14.56 23.25
CA GLU A 428 33.85 13.88 24.55
C GLU A 428 32.56 13.04 24.62
N GLU A 429 31.46 13.52 24.05
CA GLU A 429 30.23 12.73 23.93
C GLU A 429 30.45 11.54 22.96
N ALA A 430 31.16 11.77 21.85
CA ALA A 430 31.51 10.74 20.89
C ALA A 430 32.28 9.58 21.53
N MET A 431 33.22 9.88 22.46
CA MET A 431 34.02 8.87 23.14
C MET A 431 33.19 7.87 23.96
N GLN A 432 32.07 8.30 24.56
CA GLN A 432 31.18 7.42 25.32
C GLN A 432 30.52 6.40 24.38
N PHE A 433 30.09 6.86 23.22
CA PHE A 433 29.49 5.99 22.19
C PHE A 433 30.53 5.07 21.52
N ILE A 434 31.76 5.57 21.29
CA ILE A 434 32.88 4.74 20.79
C ILE A 434 33.17 3.60 21.76
N GLU A 435 33.23 3.86 23.06
CA GLU A 435 33.47 2.84 24.07
C GLU A 435 32.37 1.78 24.06
N SER A 436 31.11 2.20 24.06
CA SER A 436 29.95 1.30 23.99
C SER A 436 29.94 0.46 22.70
N ALA A 437 30.25 1.06 21.55
CA ALA A 437 30.31 0.35 20.26
C ALA A 437 31.48 -0.67 20.20
N LEU A 438 32.62 -0.35 20.80
CA LEU A 438 33.78 -1.27 20.92
C LEU A 438 33.46 -2.45 21.84
N ASP A 439 32.83 -2.20 23.00
CA ASP A 439 32.40 -3.23 23.94
C ASP A 439 31.37 -4.18 23.28
N GLY A 440 30.46 -3.64 22.47
CA GLY A 440 29.51 -4.39 21.66
C GLY A 440 30.10 -5.03 20.40
N ARG A 441 31.39 -4.81 20.11
CA ARG A 441 32.12 -5.35 18.92
C ARG A 441 31.50 -4.95 17.58
N SER A 442 31.01 -3.72 17.47
CA SER A 442 30.46 -3.19 16.22
C SER A 442 31.54 -3.08 15.13
N ASN A 443 31.34 -3.76 14.01
CA ASN A 443 32.17 -3.60 12.81
C ASN A 443 31.88 -2.25 12.13
N VAL A 444 30.64 -1.77 12.22
CA VAL A 444 30.16 -0.53 11.63
C VAL A 444 30.97 0.69 12.13
N LEU A 445 31.41 0.67 13.40
CA LEU A 445 32.28 1.71 13.95
C LEU A 445 33.56 1.90 13.13
N PHE A 446 34.19 0.80 12.75
CA PHE A 446 35.44 0.82 11.98
C PHE A 446 35.22 1.28 10.55
N GLU A 447 34.11 0.85 9.94
CA GLU A 447 33.70 1.26 8.59
C GLU A 447 33.42 2.77 8.51
N LEU A 448 32.64 3.31 9.45
CA LEU A 448 32.27 4.72 9.46
C LEU A 448 33.48 5.67 9.60
N PHE A 449 34.50 5.26 10.36
CA PHE A 449 35.72 6.03 10.51
C PHE A 449 36.83 5.62 9.52
N ASP A 450 36.56 4.64 8.68
CA ASP A 450 37.50 4.05 7.72
C ASP A 450 38.84 3.66 8.42
N ILE A 451 38.72 2.92 9.51
CA ILE A 451 39.81 2.37 10.32
C ILE A 451 39.80 0.86 10.18
N PRO A 452 40.99 0.19 10.01
CA PRO A 452 41.05 -1.26 9.95
C PRO A 452 40.49 -1.90 11.22
N TYR A 453 39.65 -2.94 11.06
CA TYR A 453 39.05 -3.63 12.19
C TYR A 453 40.09 -4.23 13.14
N ASN A 454 39.94 -3.99 14.43
CA ASN A 454 40.74 -4.57 15.49
C ASN A 454 39.90 -4.79 16.76
N ALA A 455 39.55 -6.02 17.05
CA ALA A 455 38.69 -6.40 18.16
C ALA A 455 39.24 -6.06 19.56
N ASN A 456 40.54 -5.78 19.68
CA ASN A 456 41.19 -5.52 20.97
C ASN A 456 41.72 -4.08 21.13
N ILE A 457 41.16 -3.15 20.35
CA ILE A 457 41.56 -1.74 20.43
C ILE A 457 40.87 -1.03 21.59
N SER A 458 41.59 -0.16 22.30
CA SER A 458 40.99 0.70 23.32
C SER A 458 40.36 1.94 22.68
N SER A 459 39.36 2.53 23.33
CA SER A 459 38.72 3.77 22.91
C SER A 459 39.73 4.92 22.77
N THR A 460 40.71 4.99 23.62
CA THR A 460 41.81 5.97 23.56
C THR A 460 42.67 5.79 22.31
N THR A 461 43.01 4.56 21.99
CA THR A 461 43.82 4.26 20.77
C THR A 461 43.01 4.56 19.53
N PHE A 462 41.72 4.22 19.52
CA PHE A 462 40.80 4.52 18.42
C PHE A 462 40.69 6.04 18.19
N ARG A 463 40.54 6.84 19.27
CA ARG A 463 40.54 8.32 19.23
C ARG A 463 41.83 8.86 18.55
N ASN A 464 42.98 8.33 18.90
CA ASN A 464 44.24 8.78 18.33
C ASN A 464 44.33 8.47 16.83
N MET A 465 43.88 7.29 16.40
CA MET A 465 43.83 6.92 14.99
C MET A 465 42.92 7.86 14.18
N ILE A 466 41.75 8.25 14.71
CA ILE A 466 40.87 9.22 14.04
C ILE A 466 41.59 10.57 13.91
N LYS A 467 42.28 11.04 14.97
CA LYS A 467 43.00 12.33 14.95
C LYS A 467 44.18 12.34 13.98
N GLU A 468 44.97 11.26 13.94
CA GLU A 468 46.06 11.10 12.99
C GLU A 468 45.56 11.11 11.54
N LYS A 469 44.42 10.44 11.29
CA LYS A 469 43.84 10.41 9.95
C LYS A 469 43.35 11.79 9.50
N LYS A 470 42.69 12.56 10.39
CA LYS A 470 42.26 13.95 10.11
C LYS A 470 43.44 14.92 9.88
N SER A 471 44.60 14.65 10.48
CA SER A 471 45.80 15.48 10.30
C SER A 471 46.55 15.15 9.00
N ASN A 472 46.29 14.00 8.39
CA ASN A 472 46.94 13.54 7.14
C ASN A 472 46.02 13.69 5.91
N ALA A 473 44.76 14.09 6.07
CA ALA A 473 43.79 14.40 5.02
C ALA A 473 43.67 15.91 4.82
#